data_0aa45ac963fd6d351a82e962a7c45c59
#
_entry.id   0aa45ac963fd6d351a82e962a7c45c59
#
_cell.length_a   1.000
_cell.length_b   1.000
_cell.length_c   1.000
_cell.angle_alpha   90.00
_cell.angle_beta   90.00
_cell.angle_gamma   90.00
#
_symmetry.space_group_name_H-M   'P 1'
#
loop_
_entity.id
_entity.type
_entity.pdbx_description
1 polymer ?
#
loop_
_entity_poly.entity_id
_entity_poly.type
_entity_poly.pdbx_seq_one_letter_code
_entity_poly.pdbx_strand_id
1 'polypeptide(L)'
;MKFGHIGADFRIVARTYFRNPVALFFSLIFPIILISLFGAIFSATGSGAVSLVVVNEDHNPNGIGYTNESVAFLQALNSTTLVKVSVVNVAPQNFSSYLGQNGDTTGLIIPAGFESDYLSQKPVNLTIFTNPEDAASGGTVIGAVQGVSAAFNLHRVCGAGSCAPVIGFTTENVGSPVFRYIDYLIPGLIGFAILTSPMFSMVDIAPSYRKDGIFRQLSLTPITRSEWLTSRILWYVALTFVTSTIMISAGVLLFGAHVTLTLGVLPFLVVGPFFFVSLGMLAGSVAKTPESAALIGNIITFPMMFLSGTFFQVSMMPPWLQSFARVLPLYYVIDGMNQVMLFQNNSRALSDILVVLIGSVVVFLLAVRLFKWRDE
;
A
#
# COMPACT_ATOMS: atom_id res chain seq x y z
N MET A 1 -5.88 25.34 28.04
CA MET A 1 -6.34 25.47 26.65
C MET A 1 -7.81 25.86 26.62
N LYS A 2 -8.14 26.96 25.94
CA LYS A 2 -9.54 27.41 25.83
C LYS A 2 -10.13 26.91 24.50
N PHE A 3 -11.08 26.00 24.58
CA PHE A 3 -11.71 25.39 23.39
C PHE A 3 -12.30 26.42 22.40
N GLY A 4 -12.77 27.57 22.92
CA GLY A 4 -13.30 28.65 22.07
C GLY A 4 -12.26 29.23 21.10
N HIS A 5 -11.00 29.38 21.51
CA HIS A 5 -9.92 29.90 20.67
C HIS A 5 -9.57 28.93 19.55
N ILE A 6 -9.50 27.62 19.89
CA ILE A 6 -9.23 26.55 18.92
C ILE A 6 -10.34 26.49 17.88
N GLY A 7 -11.62 26.53 18.30
CA GLY A 7 -12.77 26.48 17.39
C GLY A 7 -12.88 27.70 16.47
N ALA A 8 -12.49 28.88 16.97
CA ALA A 8 -12.48 30.11 16.15
C ALA A 8 -11.40 30.03 15.04
N ASP A 9 -10.16 29.64 15.40
CA ASP A 9 -9.08 29.49 14.43
C ASP A 9 -9.37 28.34 13.44
N PHE A 10 -9.90 27.20 13.90
CA PHE A 10 -10.32 26.10 13.04
C PHE A 10 -11.29 26.55 11.94
N ARG A 11 -12.29 27.39 12.30
CA ARG A 11 -13.25 27.93 11.33
C ARG A 11 -12.59 28.84 10.30
N ILE A 12 -11.60 29.62 10.72
CA ILE A 12 -10.82 30.49 9.81
C ILE A 12 -10.03 29.64 8.84
N VAL A 13 -9.32 28.61 9.34
CA VAL A 13 -8.52 27.67 8.52
C VAL A 13 -9.42 26.99 7.50
N ALA A 14 -10.55 26.44 7.91
CA ALA A 14 -11.51 25.79 7.04
C ALA A 14 -11.96 26.72 5.90
N ARG A 15 -12.38 27.96 6.23
CA ARG A 15 -12.81 28.92 5.21
C ARG A 15 -11.69 29.30 4.23
N THR A 16 -10.47 29.50 4.73
CA THR A 16 -9.32 29.83 3.90
C THR A 16 -8.98 28.67 2.96
N TYR A 17 -9.01 27.44 3.47
CA TYR A 17 -8.70 26.24 2.71
C TYR A 17 -9.70 26.01 1.56
N PHE A 18 -11.00 26.10 1.82
CA PHE A 18 -12.04 25.96 0.79
C PHE A 18 -12.03 27.07 -0.27
N ARG A 19 -11.36 28.19 0.01
CA ARG A 19 -11.16 29.28 -0.97
C ARG A 19 -9.89 29.12 -1.81
N ASN A 20 -9.06 28.13 -1.51
CA ASN A 20 -7.84 27.83 -2.26
C ASN A 20 -8.07 26.64 -3.20
N PRO A 21 -8.35 26.88 -4.52
CA PRO A 21 -8.64 25.79 -5.45
C PRO A 21 -7.45 24.86 -5.68
N VAL A 22 -6.23 25.37 -5.55
CA VAL A 22 -5.01 24.56 -5.67
C VAL A 22 -4.89 23.58 -4.51
N ALA A 23 -5.15 24.03 -3.29
CA ALA A 23 -5.14 23.15 -2.13
C ALA A 23 -6.21 22.05 -2.24
N LEU A 24 -7.42 22.39 -2.67
CA LEU A 24 -8.52 21.44 -2.90
C LEU A 24 -8.17 20.42 -4.00
N PHE A 25 -7.59 20.89 -5.10
CA PHE A 25 -7.17 20.00 -6.18
C PHE A 25 -6.17 18.94 -5.66
N PHE A 26 -5.08 19.38 -5.02
CA PHE A 26 -4.03 18.48 -4.56
C PHE A 26 -4.45 17.56 -3.40
N SER A 27 -5.40 17.97 -2.57
CA SER A 27 -5.84 17.16 -1.44
C SER A 27 -6.98 16.19 -1.77
N LEU A 28 -7.87 16.51 -2.73
CA LEU A 28 -9.04 15.70 -3.02
C LEU A 28 -9.00 15.07 -4.42
N ILE A 29 -8.68 15.85 -5.45
CA ILE A 29 -8.75 15.38 -6.83
C ILE A 29 -7.49 14.61 -7.21
N PHE A 30 -6.33 15.12 -6.87
CA PHE A 30 -5.05 14.52 -7.25
C PHE A 30 -4.86 13.09 -6.74
N PRO A 31 -5.20 12.72 -5.49
CA PRO A 31 -5.19 11.34 -5.04
C PRO A 31 -6.10 10.41 -5.84
N ILE A 32 -7.28 10.89 -6.26
CA ILE A 32 -8.18 10.12 -7.12
C ILE A 32 -7.55 9.87 -8.50
N ILE A 33 -6.89 10.89 -9.06
CA ILE A 33 -6.14 10.74 -10.32
C ILE A 33 -5.03 9.70 -10.14
N LEU A 34 -4.31 9.71 -9.01
CA LEU A 34 -3.27 8.73 -8.73
C LEU A 34 -3.85 7.30 -8.59
N ILE A 35 -4.95 7.12 -7.85
CA ILE A 35 -5.64 5.83 -7.76
C ILE A 35 -6.05 5.35 -9.16
N SER A 36 -6.64 6.24 -9.96
CA SER A 36 -7.10 5.89 -11.31
C SER A 36 -5.94 5.55 -12.23
N LEU A 37 -4.86 6.32 -12.19
CA LEU A 37 -3.67 6.09 -13.01
C LEU A 37 -2.96 4.79 -12.64
N PHE A 38 -2.60 4.64 -11.36
CA PHE A 38 -1.89 3.44 -10.90
C PHE A 38 -2.79 2.20 -10.94
N GLY A 39 -4.07 2.35 -10.57
CA GLY A 39 -5.06 1.29 -10.69
C GLY A 39 -5.21 0.82 -12.13
N ALA A 40 -5.31 1.70 -13.12
CA ALA A 40 -5.39 1.34 -14.53
C ALA A 40 -4.09 0.67 -15.04
N ILE A 41 -2.92 1.24 -14.69
CA ILE A 41 -1.62 0.69 -15.12
C ILE A 41 -1.43 -0.71 -14.53
N PHE A 42 -1.59 -0.88 -13.22
CA PHE A 42 -1.28 -2.15 -12.55
C PHE A 42 -2.43 -3.15 -12.53
N SER A 43 -3.66 -2.76 -12.85
CA SER A 43 -4.74 -3.71 -13.14
C SER A 43 -4.64 -4.28 -14.56
N ALA A 44 -4.00 -3.54 -15.49
CA ALA A 44 -3.83 -3.95 -16.89
C ALA A 44 -2.49 -4.66 -17.16
N THR A 45 -1.50 -4.51 -16.27
CA THR A 45 -0.14 -4.98 -16.51
C THR A 45 0.35 -5.91 -15.42
N GLY A 46 0.16 -7.20 -15.66
CA GLY A 46 1.15 -8.19 -15.27
C GLY A 46 2.36 -8.04 -16.22
N SER A 47 3.14 -6.95 -16.12
CA SER A 47 4.19 -6.65 -17.11
C SER A 47 5.58 -7.02 -16.62
N GLY A 48 5.81 -8.28 -16.53
CA GLY A 48 7.10 -8.93 -16.40
C GLY A 48 6.82 -10.41 -16.22
N ALA A 49 7.60 -11.29 -16.83
CA ALA A 49 7.47 -12.72 -16.59
C ALA A 49 7.68 -12.98 -15.08
N VAL A 50 6.62 -13.36 -14.39
CA VAL A 50 6.66 -13.67 -12.95
C VAL A 50 7.39 -15.01 -12.77
N SER A 51 8.34 -15.10 -11.83
CA SER A 51 8.97 -16.36 -11.49
C SER A 51 7.94 -17.29 -10.86
N LEU A 52 7.67 -18.43 -11.48
CA LEU A 52 6.79 -19.47 -10.98
C LEU A 52 7.60 -20.70 -10.62
N VAL A 53 7.72 -20.98 -9.34
CA VAL A 53 8.38 -22.19 -8.85
C VAL A 53 7.38 -23.34 -8.90
N VAL A 54 7.76 -24.47 -9.51
CA VAL A 54 6.87 -25.61 -9.71
C VAL A 54 7.42 -26.86 -9.08
N VAL A 55 6.61 -27.55 -8.31
CA VAL A 55 6.81 -28.94 -7.91
C VAL A 55 5.92 -29.80 -8.79
N ASN A 56 6.53 -30.66 -9.60
CA ASN A 56 5.82 -31.63 -10.40
C ASN A 56 5.97 -33.03 -9.80
N GLU A 57 4.88 -33.57 -9.26
CA GLU A 57 4.85 -34.92 -8.70
C GLU A 57 4.42 -35.99 -9.72
N ASP A 58 4.04 -35.58 -10.94
CA ASP A 58 3.55 -36.47 -11.96
C ASP A 58 4.72 -37.10 -12.74
N HIS A 59 5.25 -38.20 -12.18
CA HIS A 59 6.36 -38.95 -12.76
C HIS A 59 5.87 -40.08 -13.63
N ASN A 60 6.68 -40.42 -14.63
CA ASN A 60 6.44 -41.60 -15.45
C ASN A 60 6.41 -42.88 -14.59
N PRO A 61 5.62 -43.91 -14.96
CA PRO A 61 5.55 -45.17 -14.21
C PRO A 61 6.89 -45.88 -14.02
N ASN A 62 7.87 -45.56 -14.86
CA ASN A 62 9.23 -46.10 -14.79
C ASN A 62 10.14 -45.31 -13.82
N GLY A 63 9.62 -44.30 -13.17
CA GLY A 63 10.37 -43.47 -12.22
C GLY A 63 11.42 -42.52 -12.84
N ILE A 64 11.50 -42.47 -14.19
CA ILE A 64 12.47 -41.65 -14.92
C ILE A 64 11.73 -40.53 -15.64
N GLY A 65 11.90 -39.29 -15.15
CA GLY A 65 11.29 -38.09 -15.76
C GLY A 65 9.80 -37.91 -15.44
N TYR A 66 9.27 -36.79 -15.94
CA TYR A 66 7.87 -36.42 -15.79
C TYR A 66 7.02 -36.96 -16.92
N THR A 67 5.70 -37.01 -16.76
CA THR A 67 4.76 -37.43 -17.77
C THR A 67 4.65 -36.42 -18.92
N ASN A 68 4.21 -36.86 -20.10
CA ASN A 68 4.12 -35.98 -21.27
C ASN A 68 3.14 -34.83 -21.10
N GLU A 69 1.98 -35.09 -20.49
CA GLU A 69 0.94 -34.07 -20.30
C GLU A 69 1.34 -33.04 -19.26
N SER A 70 2.02 -33.44 -18.18
CA SER A 70 2.52 -32.49 -17.19
C SER A 70 3.62 -31.57 -17.76
N VAL A 71 4.51 -32.13 -18.58
CA VAL A 71 5.53 -31.36 -19.31
C VAL A 71 4.90 -30.40 -20.32
N ALA A 72 3.90 -30.86 -21.10
CA ALA A 72 3.19 -30.02 -22.05
C ALA A 72 2.47 -28.86 -21.35
N PHE A 73 1.87 -29.10 -20.18
CA PHE A 73 1.25 -28.07 -19.38
C PHE A 73 2.26 -26.99 -18.91
N LEU A 74 3.44 -27.40 -18.43
CA LEU A 74 4.51 -26.49 -18.04
C LEU A 74 5.08 -25.72 -19.23
N GLN A 75 5.22 -26.36 -20.40
CA GLN A 75 5.64 -25.67 -21.63
C GLN A 75 4.60 -24.64 -22.08
N ALA A 76 3.32 -24.97 -22.01
CA ALA A 76 2.24 -24.03 -22.30
C ALA A 76 2.27 -22.84 -21.38
N LEU A 77 2.46 -23.02 -20.05
CA LEU A 77 2.63 -21.94 -19.10
C LEU A 77 3.83 -21.04 -19.44
N ASN A 78 4.98 -21.64 -19.71
CA ASN A 78 6.20 -20.90 -20.05
C ASN A 78 6.08 -20.14 -21.39
N SER A 79 5.24 -20.62 -22.31
CA SER A 79 4.98 -19.96 -23.61
C SER A 79 4.10 -18.72 -23.48
N THR A 80 3.38 -18.54 -22.39
CA THR A 80 2.51 -17.36 -22.16
C THR A 80 3.29 -16.05 -22.02
N THR A 81 4.62 -16.10 -21.88
CA THR A 81 5.50 -14.94 -21.56
C THR A 81 5.14 -14.19 -20.28
N LEU A 82 4.07 -14.57 -19.61
CA LEU A 82 3.61 -13.98 -18.35
C LEU A 82 4.32 -14.57 -17.14
N VAL A 83 4.72 -15.85 -17.23
CA VAL A 83 5.38 -16.57 -16.15
C VAL A 83 6.65 -17.28 -16.66
N LYS A 84 7.70 -17.24 -15.84
CA LYS A 84 8.93 -18.00 -16.06
C LYS A 84 8.93 -19.20 -15.12
N VAL A 85 8.75 -20.38 -15.68
CA VAL A 85 8.63 -21.63 -14.94
C VAL A 85 10.01 -22.13 -14.50
N SER A 86 10.17 -22.44 -13.22
CA SER A 86 11.34 -23.14 -12.66
C SER A 86 10.89 -24.35 -11.87
N VAL A 87 11.26 -25.54 -12.34
CA VAL A 87 10.89 -26.80 -11.66
C VAL A 87 11.90 -27.12 -10.57
N VAL A 88 11.41 -27.40 -9.36
CA VAL A 88 12.23 -27.76 -8.20
C VAL A 88 11.78 -29.12 -7.65
N ASN A 89 12.72 -29.84 -7.07
CA ASN A 89 12.45 -31.14 -6.43
C ASN A 89 12.40 -30.97 -4.90
N VAL A 90 11.23 -30.55 -4.42
CA VAL A 90 10.96 -30.36 -3.00
C VAL A 90 9.67 -31.10 -2.65
N ALA A 91 9.63 -31.75 -1.48
CA ALA A 91 8.40 -32.41 -1.04
C ALA A 91 7.27 -31.39 -0.86
N PRO A 92 6.03 -31.67 -1.34
CA PRO A 92 4.89 -30.75 -1.29
C PRO A 92 4.63 -30.17 0.09
N GLN A 93 4.80 -30.95 1.13
CA GLN A 93 4.62 -30.55 2.54
C GLN A 93 5.56 -29.43 2.97
N ASN A 94 6.75 -29.32 2.37
CA ASN A 94 7.77 -28.34 2.70
C ASN A 94 7.79 -27.18 1.66
N PHE A 95 6.95 -27.24 0.64
CA PHE A 95 7.01 -26.32 -0.47
C PHE A 95 6.69 -24.85 -0.06
N SER A 96 5.70 -24.67 0.79
CA SER A 96 5.38 -23.34 1.36
C SER A 96 6.57 -22.75 2.14
N SER A 97 7.26 -23.57 2.95
CA SER A 97 8.45 -23.13 3.68
C SER A 97 9.62 -22.84 2.75
N TYR A 98 9.77 -23.61 1.68
CA TYR A 98 10.79 -23.42 0.65
C TYR A 98 10.62 -22.09 -0.07
N LEU A 99 9.38 -21.76 -0.50
CA LEU A 99 9.06 -20.47 -1.12
C LEU A 99 9.43 -19.30 -0.19
N GLY A 100 9.04 -19.37 1.08
CA GLY A 100 9.35 -18.33 2.07
C GLY A 100 10.84 -18.15 2.33
N GLN A 101 11.64 -19.22 2.34
CA GLN A 101 13.08 -19.16 2.57
C GLN A 101 13.86 -18.60 1.38
N ASN A 102 13.42 -18.88 0.16
CA ASN A 102 14.08 -18.42 -1.06
C ASN A 102 13.59 -17.04 -1.54
N GLY A 103 12.58 -16.47 -0.88
CA GLY A 103 11.98 -15.20 -1.31
C GLY A 103 11.14 -15.30 -2.59
N ASP A 104 10.74 -16.53 -2.96
CA ASP A 104 9.83 -16.76 -4.08
C ASP A 104 8.39 -16.48 -3.65
N THR A 105 7.67 -15.73 -4.48
CA THR A 105 6.32 -15.24 -4.12
C THR A 105 5.21 -16.10 -4.70
N THR A 106 5.53 -16.96 -5.67
CA THR A 106 4.54 -17.80 -6.36
C THR A 106 5.02 -19.21 -6.58
N GLY A 107 4.14 -20.17 -6.35
CA GLY A 107 4.39 -21.60 -6.54
C GLY A 107 3.22 -22.35 -7.13
N LEU A 108 3.49 -23.48 -7.76
CA LEU A 108 2.49 -24.40 -8.32
C LEU A 108 2.88 -25.84 -7.98
N ILE A 109 1.91 -26.62 -7.51
CA ILE A 109 2.06 -28.07 -7.38
C ILE A 109 1.17 -28.74 -8.42
N ILE A 110 1.79 -29.60 -9.25
CA ILE A 110 1.12 -30.55 -10.10
C ILE A 110 1.07 -31.89 -9.35
N PRO A 111 -0.11 -32.42 -9.03
CA PRO A 111 -0.24 -33.64 -8.23
C PRO A 111 0.20 -34.88 -9.01
N ALA A 112 0.59 -35.92 -8.26
CA ALA A 112 0.86 -37.24 -8.80
C ALA A 112 -0.38 -37.80 -9.50
N GLY A 113 -0.18 -38.42 -10.66
CA GLY A 113 -1.27 -39.00 -11.48
C GLY A 113 -2.00 -37.97 -12.37
N PHE A 114 -1.47 -36.75 -12.52
CA PHE A 114 -2.06 -35.70 -13.36
C PHE A 114 -2.39 -36.21 -14.77
N GLU A 115 -1.44 -36.84 -15.47
CA GLU A 115 -1.68 -37.38 -16.83
C GLU A 115 -2.74 -38.48 -16.84
N SER A 116 -2.65 -39.43 -15.89
CA SER A 116 -3.60 -40.56 -15.85
C SER A 116 -5.03 -40.11 -15.59
N ASP A 117 -5.22 -39.14 -14.68
CA ASP A 117 -6.54 -38.61 -14.32
C ASP A 117 -7.05 -37.69 -15.43
N TYR A 118 -6.17 -36.86 -16.02
CA TYR A 118 -6.50 -36.04 -17.18
C TYR A 118 -6.99 -36.89 -18.36
N LEU A 119 -6.27 -37.96 -18.74
CA LEU A 119 -6.66 -38.84 -19.82
C LEU A 119 -7.92 -39.66 -19.49
N SER A 120 -8.09 -40.07 -18.24
CA SER A 120 -9.27 -40.80 -17.75
C SER A 120 -10.50 -39.95 -17.50
N GLN A 121 -10.43 -38.63 -17.75
CA GLN A 121 -11.50 -37.65 -17.52
C GLN A 121 -11.92 -37.49 -16.04
N LYS A 122 -11.04 -37.78 -15.12
CA LYS A 122 -11.25 -37.52 -13.69
C LYS A 122 -10.82 -36.09 -13.33
N PRO A 123 -11.51 -35.44 -12.37
CA PRO A 123 -11.14 -34.11 -11.96
C PRO A 123 -9.74 -34.09 -11.31
N VAL A 124 -8.90 -33.21 -11.79
CA VAL A 124 -7.55 -32.96 -11.25
C VAL A 124 -7.50 -31.53 -10.72
N ASN A 125 -7.03 -31.36 -9.50
CA ASN A 125 -6.85 -30.06 -8.88
C ASN A 125 -5.37 -29.70 -8.78
N LEU A 126 -4.99 -28.61 -9.42
CA LEU A 126 -3.69 -27.97 -9.24
C LEU A 126 -3.70 -27.10 -7.98
N THR A 127 -2.61 -27.06 -7.24
CA THR A 127 -2.49 -26.17 -6.07
C THR A 127 -1.56 -25.02 -6.40
N ILE A 128 -2.10 -23.80 -6.38
CA ILE A 128 -1.34 -22.57 -6.61
C ILE A 128 -1.02 -21.94 -5.26
N PHE A 129 0.26 -21.71 -5.01
CA PHE A 129 0.75 -20.97 -3.84
C PHE A 129 1.04 -19.52 -4.25
N THR A 130 0.48 -18.58 -3.51
CA THR A 130 0.73 -17.15 -3.73
C THR A 130 1.11 -16.50 -2.41
N ASN A 131 2.10 -15.59 -2.48
CA ASN A 131 2.41 -14.74 -1.34
C ASN A 131 1.49 -13.51 -1.38
N PRO A 132 0.73 -13.25 -0.33
CA PRO A 132 -0.15 -12.06 -0.26
C PRO A 132 0.60 -10.74 -0.33
N GLU A 133 1.88 -10.73 0.05
CA GLU A 133 2.72 -9.53 -0.05
C GLU A 133 3.04 -9.17 -1.51
N ASP A 134 2.82 -10.09 -2.47
CA ASP A 134 3.01 -9.88 -3.91
C ASP A 134 1.74 -10.26 -4.70
N ALA A 135 0.66 -9.55 -4.43
CA ALA A 135 -0.64 -9.76 -5.07
C ALA A 135 -0.62 -9.60 -6.59
N ALA A 136 0.30 -8.79 -7.12
CA ALA A 136 0.43 -8.57 -8.57
C ALA A 136 0.96 -9.83 -9.25
N SER A 137 2.02 -10.43 -8.72
CA SER A 137 2.58 -11.70 -9.22
C SER A 137 1.60 -12.85 -9.04
N GLY A 138 0.94 -12.92 -7.86
CA GLY A 138 -0.10 -13.92 -7.59
C GLY A 138 -1.25 -13.87 -8.59
N GLY A 139 -1.79 -12.70 -8.87
CA GLY A 139 -2.86 -12.50 -9.87
C GLY A 139 -2.45 -12.89 -11.28
N THR A 140 -1.22 -12.58 -11.67
CA THR A 140 -0.66 -12.94 -12.97
C THR A 140 -0.54 -14.46 -13.12
N VAL A 141 -0.03 -15.15 -12.08
CA VAL A 141 0.11 -16.62 -12.09
C VAL A 141 -1.26 -17.30 -12.12
N ILE A 142 -2.20 -16.86 -11.30
CA ILE A 142 -3.57 -17.40 -11.30
C ILE A 142 -4.19 -17.24 -12.69
N GLY A 143 -4.09 -16.06 -13.32
CA GLY A 143 -4.61 -15.82 -14.66
C GLY A 143 -3.93 -16.69 -15.73
N ALA A 144 -2.61 -16.88 -15.67
CA ALA A 144 -1.87 -17.74 -16.58
C ALA A 144 -2.28 -19.22 -16.43
N VAL A 145 -2.35 -19.74 -15.20
CA VAL A 145 -2.77 -21.11 -14.92
C VAL A 145 -4.22 -21.33 -15.34
N GLN A 146 -5.12 -20.37 -15.09
CA GLN A 146 -6.51 -20.43 -15.57
C GLN A 146 -6.60 -20.51 -17.09
N GLY A 147 -5.85 -19.65 -17.79
CA GLY A 147 -5.84 -19.62 -19.24
C GLY A 147 -5.36 -20.94 -19.86
N VAL A 148 -4.24 -21.48 -19.34
CA VAL A 148 -3.70 -22.76 -19.82
C VAL A 148 -4.62 -23.92 -19.44
N SER A 149 -5.16 -23.97 -18.22
CA SER A 149 -6.13 -25.00 -17.82
C SER A 149 -7.39 -24.99 -18.70
N ALA A 150 -7.90 -23.78 -19.03
CA ALA A 150 -9.03 -23.66 -19.96
C ALA A 150 -8.68 -24.16 -21.36
N ALA A 151 -7.48 -23.87 -21.88
CA ALA A 151 -7.01 -24.36 -23.17
C ALA A 151 -6.90 -25.89 -23.17
N PHE A 152 -6.33 -26.49 -22.12
CA PHE A 152 -6.26 -27.95 -21.97
C PHE A 152 -7.66 -28.59 -21.90
N ASN A 153 -8.58 -27.99 -21.18
CA ASN A 153 -9.97 -28.44 -21.09
C ASN A 153 -10.71 -28.34 -22.46
N LEU A 154 -10.38 -27.33 -23.30
CA LEU A 154 -10.96 -27.16 -24.64
C LEU A 154 -10.36 -28.08 -25.70
N HIS A 155 -9.09 -28.46 -25.60
CA HIS A 155 -8.42 -29.38 -26.53
C HIS A 155 -8.97 -30.84 -26.49
N ARG A 156 -9.85 -31.11 -25.53
CA ARG A 156 -10.47 -32.44 -25.41
C ARG A 156 -11.58 -32.60 -26.43
N VAL A 157 -11.47 -33.64 -27.25
CA VAL A 157 -12.55 -34.05 -28.12
C VAL A 157 -13.67 -34.65 -27.29
N CYS A 158 -14.64 -33.81 -26.96
CA CYS A 158 -15.87 -34.29 -26.30
C CYS A 158 -16.80 -34.82 -27.36
N GLY A 159 -17.20 -36.11 -27.25
CA GLY A 159 -18.37 -36.61 -28.01
C GLY A 159 -19.59 -35.72 -27.70
N ALA A 160 -20.70 -35.83 -28.41
CA ALA A 160 -21.86 -34.94 -28.47
C ALA A 160 -22.50 -34.51 -27.11
N GLY A 161 -21.69 -34.06 -26.14
CA GLY A 161 -22.07 -33.55 -24.83
C GLY A 161 -21.07 -32.52 -24.31
N SER A 162 -21.52 -31.57 -23.46
CA SER A 162 -20.64 -30.61 -22.82
C SER A 162 -19.71 -31.32 -21.82
N CYS A 163 -18.39 -31.19 -22.01
CA CYS A 163 -17.43 -31.71 -21.04
C CYS A 163 -17.39 -30.83 -19.78
N ALA A 164 -17.49 -31.47 -18.61
CA ALA A 164 -17.11 -30.81 -17.38
C ALA A 164 -15.58 -30.48 -17.38
N PRO A 165 -15.15 -29.32 -16.87
CA PRO A 165 -13.73 -29.01 -16.77
C PRO A 165 -13.05 -30.05 -15.87
N VAL A 166 -11.97 -30.64 -16.36
CA VAL A 166 -11.22 -31.67 -15.62
C VAL A 166 -10.08 -31.09 -14.84
N ILE A 167 -9.40 -30.08 -15.39
CA ILE A 167 -8.36 -29.36 -14.67
C ILE A 167 -9.03 -28.21 -13.92
N GLY A 168 -9.12 -28.36 -12.61
CA GLY A 168 -9.45 -27.31 -11.65
C GLY A 168 -8.18 -26.84 -10.94
N PHE A 169 -8.29 -25.76 -10.17
CA PHE A 169 -7.22 -25.32 -9.30
C PHE A 169 -7.78 -24.84 -7.97
N THR A 170 -7.03 -25.07 -6.93
CA THR A 170 -7.23 -24.50 -5.60
C THR A 170 -6.09 -23.51 -5.34
N THR A 171 -6.42 -22.37 -4.80
CA THR A 171 -5.42 -21.41 -4.33
C THR A 171 -5.19 -21.63 -2.85
N GLU A 172 -3.98 -22.01 -2.49
CA GLU A 172 -3.53 -22.00 -1.10
C GLU A 172 -2.68 -20.74 -0.87
N ASN A 173 -3.10 -19.95 0.10
CA ASN A 173 -2.34 -18.80 0.50
C ASN A 173 -1.24 -19.24 1.46
N VAL A 174 -0.01 -18.89 1.18
CA VAL A 174 1.07 -18.93 2.13
C VAL A 174 0.81 -17.81 3.15
N GLY A 175 -0.15 -18.06 4.02
CA GLY A 175 -0.36 -17.28 5.24
C GLY A 175 -1.34 -16.11 5.24
N SER A 176 -2.05 -15.73 4.17
CA SER A 176 -3.00 -14.60 4.24
C SER A 176 -3.88 -14.45 2.97
N PRO A 177 -4.99 -13.70 3.01
CA PRO A 177 -5.87 -13.48 1.87
C PRO A 177 -5.16 -12.82 0.67
N VAL A 178 -5.55 -13.19 -0.54
CA VAL A 178 -5.00 -12.63 -1.79
C VAL A 178 -5.44 -11.18 -1.94
N PHE A 179 -4.51 -10.26 -1.80
CA PHE A 179 -4.74 -8.84 -2.04
C PHE A 179 -4.22 -8.44 -3.42
N ARG A 180 -5.03 -7.67 -4.16
CA ARG A 180 -4.61 -7.07 -5.42
C ARG A 180 -3.74 -5.84 -5.14
N TYR A 181 -2.91 -5.46 -6.11
CA TYR A 181 -2.08 -4.23 -5.98
C TYR A 181 -2.90 -3.00 -5.58
N ILE A 182 -4.13 -2.89 -6.09
CA ILE A 182 -5.03 -1.77 -5.75
C ILE A 182 -5.40 -1.76 -4.26
N ASP A 183 -5.54 -2.92 -3.62
CA ASP A 183 -5.87 -3.04 -2.21
C ASP A 183 -4.72 -2.48 -1.36
N TYR A 184 -3.47 -2.74 -1.76
CA TYR A 184 -2.27 -2.19 -1.13
C TYR A 184 -2.07 -0.69 -1.42
N LEU A 185 -2.42 -0.25 -2.63
CA LEU A 185 -2.22 1.13 -3.07
C LEU A 185 -3.06 2.13 -2.26
N ILE A 186 -4.28 1.74 -1.85
CA ILE A 186 -5.20 2.63 -1.13
C ILE A 186 -4.62 3.11 0.22
N PRO A 187 -4.18 2.23 1.15
CA PRO A 187 -3.51 2.65 2.38
C PRO A 187 -2.26 3.49 2.12
N GLY A 188 -1.47 3.13 1.10
CA GLY A 188 -0.31 3.89 0.67
C GLY A 188 -0.65 5.33 0.27
N LEU A 189 -1.67 5.51 -0.56
CA LEU A 189 -2.11 6.84 -1.01
C LEU A 189 -2.79 7.63 0.10
N ILE A 190 -3.48 7.00 1.03
CA ILE A 190 -3.97 7.66 2.25
C ILE A 190 -2.77 8.18 3.06
N GLY A 191 -1.73 7.37 3.25
CA GLY A 191 -0.48 7.79 3.87
C GLY A 191 0.20 8.96 3.15
N PHE A 192 0.20 8.93 1.81
CA PHE A 192 0.67 10.04 0.98
C PHE A 192 -0.12 11.34 1.26
N ALA A 193 -1.44 11.28 1.34
CA ALA A 193 -2.27 12.44 1.65
C ALA A 193 -2.04 12.95 3.09
N ILE A 194 -1.87 12.04 4.05
CA ILE A 194 -1.51 12.33 5.45
C ILE A 194 -0.18 13.07 5.54
N LEU A 195 0.80 12.73 4.69
CA LEU A 195 2.10 13.41 4.65
C LEU A 195 2.00 14.76 3.93
N THR A 196 1.52 14.76 2.69
CA THR A 196 1.72 15.88 1.77
C THR A 196 0.88 17.10 2.12
N SER A 197 -0.41 16.92 2.40
CA SER A 197 -1.31 18.04 2.69
C SER A 197 -0.88 18.87 3.88
N PRO A 198 -0.63 18.30 5.09
CA PRO A 198 -0.19 19.09 6.23
C PRO A 198 1.25 19.58 6.10
N MET A 199 2.15 18.74 5.55
CA MET A 199 3.57 19.08 5.46
C MET A 199 3.80 20.31 4.59
N PHE A 200 3.33 20.32 3.34
CA PHE A 200 3.52 21.45 2.44
C PHE A 200 2.85 22.72 2.96
N SER A 201 1.64 22.60 3.50
CA SER A 201 0.94 23.76 4.04
C SER A 201 1.66 24.35 5.26
N MET A 202 2.09 23.51 6.20
CA MET A 202 2.69 24.01 7.45
C MET A 202 4.11 24.52 7.26
N VAL A 203 4.86 23.93 6.32
CA VAL A 203 6.21 24.41 5.96
C VAL A 203 6.14 25.83 5.39
N ASP A 204 5.15 26.12 4.54
CA ASP A 204 4.99 27.44 3.91
C ASP A 204 4.42 28.49 4.87
N ILE A 205 3.53 28.11 5.79
CA ILE A 205 2.86 29.03 6.71
C ILE A 205 3.87 29.80 7.57
N ALA A 206 4.94 29.16 8.06
CA ALA A 206 5.86 29.81 9.01
C ALA A 206 6.59 31.02 8.39
N PRO A 207 7.25 30.94 7.22
CA PRO A 207 7.88 32.10 6.60
C PRO A 207 6.89 33.10 6.02
N SER A 208 5.76 32.62 5.43
CA SER A 208 4.74 33.50 4.87
C SER A 208 4.08 34.35 5.95
N TYR A 209 3.68 33.76 7.08
CA TYR A 209 3.07 34.50 8.19
C TYR A 209 4.04 35.45 8.88
N ARG A 210 5.36 35.15 8.87
CA ARG A 210 6.39 36.10 9.31
C ARG A 210 6.44 37.31 8.39
N LYS A 211 6.57 37.06 7.07
CA LYS A 211 6.65 38.10 6.04
C LYS A 211 5.43 39.03 6.07
N ASP A 212 4.24 38.46 6.22
CA ASP A 212 2.99 39.20 6.23
C ASP A 212 2.63 39.81 7.60
N GLY A 213 3.46 39.62 8.61
CA GLY A 213 3.25 40.13 9.98
C GLY A 213 2.08 39.48 10.73
N ILE A 214 1.55 38.36 10.23
CA ILE A 214 0.40 37.65 10.83
C ILE A 214 0.74 37.13 12.21
N PHE A 215 1.94 36.60 12.44
CA PHE A 215 2.37 36.14 13.77
C PHE A 215 2.45 37.29 14.77
N ARG A 216 2.81 38.50 14.34
CA ARG A 216 2.79 39.69 15.20
C ARG A 216 1.35 40.04 15.62
N GLN A 217 0.41 39.95 14.69
CA GLN A 217 -1.02 40.15 14.99
C GLN A 217 -1.54 39.05 15.94
N LEU A 218 -1.20 37.78 15.69
CA LEU A 218 -1.58 36.66 16.55
C LEU A 218 -1.01 36.83 17.98
N SER A 219 0.19 37.40 18.13
CA SER A 219 0.80 37.63 19.43
C SER A 219 0.06 38.66 20.28
N LEU A 220 -0.81 39.49 19.66
CA LEU A 220 -1.68 40.44 20.37
C LEU A 220 -3.03 39.82 20.80
N THR A 221 -3.31 38.62 20.36
CA THR A 221 -4.52 37.87 20.71
C THR A 221 -4.26 36.94 21.90
N PRO A 222 -5.29 36.51 22.64
CA PRO A 222 -5.11 35.63 23.81
C PRO A 222 -4.84 34.17 23.42
N ILE A 223 -4.64 33.85 22.12
CA ILE A 223 -4.35 32.50 21.65
C ILE A 223 -2.89 32.12 21.95
N THR A 224 -2.66 30.91 22.44
CA THR A 224 -1.32 30.38 22.66
C THR A 224 -0.80 29.63 21.43
N ARG A 225 0.55 29.44 21.32
CA ARG A 225 1.19 28.69 20.22
C ARG A 225 0.67 27.26 20.12
N SER A 226 0.48 26.62 21.28
CA SER A 226 -0.06 25.26 21.33
C SER A 226 -1.53 25.19 20.88
N GLU A 227 -2.36 26.17 21.28
CA GLU A 227 -3.77 26.23 20.85
C GLU A 227 -3.88 26.45 19.34
N TRP A 228 -3.06 27.35 18.79
CA TRP A 228 -3.00 27.58 17.36
C TRP A 228 -2.54 26.33 16.58
N LEU A 229 -1.46 25.67 16.99
CA LEU A 229 -0.97 24.47 16.33
C LEU A 229 -1.98 23.30 16.47
N THR A 230 -2.63 23.17 17.62
CA THR A 230 -3.70 22.17 17.81
C THR A 230 -4.89 22.40 16.88
N SER A 231 -5.27 23.65 16.63
CA SER A 231 -6.32 23.99 15.67
C SER A 231 -5.96 23.48 14.25
N ARG A 232 -4.69 23.67 13.84
CA ARG A 232 -4.19 23.14 12.54
C ARG A 232 -4.23 21.63 12.50
N ILE A 233 -3.81 20.97 13.56
CA ILE A 233 -3.87 19.50 13.67
C ILE A 233 -5.32 19.02 13.49
N LEU A 234 -6.26 19.61 14.23
CA LEU A 234 -7.68 19.24 14.12
C LEU A 234 -8.24 19.43 12.72
N TRP A 235 -7.83 20.52 12.03
CA TRP A 235 -8.23 20.75 10.66
C TRP A 235 -7.72 19.62 9.73
N TYR A 236 -6.41 19.29 9.80
CA TYR A 236 -5.83 18.25 8.96
C TYR A 236 -6.32 16.85 9.31
N VAL A 237 -6.64 16.58 10.58
CA VAL A 237 -7.35 15.35 10.96
C VAL A 237 -8.71 15.27 10.28
N ALA A 238 -9.53 16.33 10.35
CA ALA A 238 -10.83 16.36 9.69
C ALA A 238 -10.71 16.20 8.16
N LEU A 239 -9.73 16.89 7.55
CA LEU A 239 -9.46 16.76 6.13
C LEU A 239 -9.04 15.33 5.76
N THR A 240 -8.18 14.70 6.55
CA THR A 240 -7.73 13.31 6.32
C THR A 240 -8.90 12.33 6.36
N PHE A 241 -9.85 12.49 7.26
CA PHE A 241 -11.06 11.66 7.27
C PHE A 241 -11.85 11.79 5.96
N VAL A 242 -12.03 13.02 5.48
CA VAL A 242 -12.74 13.26 4.22
C VAL A 242 -11.98 12.66 3.04
N THR A 243 -10.68 12.93 2.93
CA THR A 243 -9.85 12.42 1.83
C THR A 243 -9.78 10.89 1.84
N SER A 244 -9.57 10.26 3.00
CA SER A 244 -9.53 8.80 3.14
C SER A 244 -10.86 8.16 2.73
N THR A 245 -11.98 8.72 3.14
CA THR A 245 -13.30 8.23 2.74
C THR A 245 -13.49 8.31 1.22
N ILE A 246 -13.11 9.43 0.60
CA ILE A 246 -13.18 9.61 -0.85
C ILE A 246 -12.28 8.59 -1.56
N MET A 247 -11.04 8.39 -1.09
CA MET A 247 -10.08 7.47 -1.68
C MET A 247 -10.54 6.02 -1.61
N ILE A 248 -11.03 5.58 -0.45
CA ILE A 248 -11.57 4.23 -0.27
C ILE A 248 -12.80 4.04 -1.16
N SER A 249 -13.71 5.02 -1.17
CA SER A 249 -14.90 4.95 -2.04
C SER A 249 -14.54 4.87 -3.51
N ALA A 250 -13.55 5.66 -3.96
CA ALA A 250 -13.06 5.60 -5.33
C ALA A 250 -12.40 4.24 -5.65
N GLY A 251 -11.59 3.71 -4.75
CA GLY A 251 -10.95 2.39 -4.92
C GLY A 251 -11.97 1.24 -5.01
N VAL A 252 -12.98 1.27 -4.16
CA VAL A 252 -14.05 0.26 -4.16
C VAL A 252 -14.94 0.38 -5.40
N LEU A 253 -15.39 1.60 -5.73
CA LEU A 253 -16.35 1.82 -6.83
C LEU A 253 -15.73 1.66 -8.22
N LEU A 254 -14.50 2.14 -8.42
CA LEU A 254 -13.85 2.12 -9.75
C LEU A 254 -13.09 0.81 -10.02
N PHE A 255 -12.51 0.21 -8.98
CA PHE A 255 -11.62 -0.94 -9.14
C PHE A 255 -12.07 -2.17 -8.35
N GLY A 256 -13.19 -2.10 -7.61
CA GLY A 256 -13.68 -3.19 -6.77
C GLY A 256 -12.67 -3.61 -5.70
N ALA A 257 -11.99 -2.67 -5.05
CA ALA A 257 -10.99 -2.95 -4.03
C ALA A 257 -11.61 -3.63 -2.79
N HIS A 258 -10.88 -4.59 -2.21
CA HIS A 258 -11.31 -5.34 -1.02
C HIS A 258 -10.72 -4.74 0.27
N VAL A 259 -10.85 -3.44 0.44
CA VAL A 259 -10.38 -2.71 1.63
C VAL A 259 -11.54 -2.43 2.57
N THR A 260 -11.35 -2.71 3.85
CA THR A 260 -12.36 -2.45 4.86
C THR A 260 -11.95 -1.27 5.75
N LEU A 261 -12.87 -0.31 5.93
CA LEU A 261 -12.75 0.74 6.94
C LEU A 261 -13.04 0.12 8.33
N THR A 262 -11.98 -0.40 8.95
CA THR A 262 -12.05 -0.93 10.31
C THR A 262 -11.76 0.19 11.33
N LEU A 263 -12.34 0.10 12.52
CA LEU A 263 -12.07 1.06 13.62
C LEU A 263 -10.57 1.20 13.94
N GLY A 264 -9.75 0.17 13.66
CA GLY A 264 -8.31 0.19 13.83
C GLY A 264 -7.55 1.19 12.93
N VAL A 265 -8.17 1.68 11.85
CA VAL A 265 -7.57 2.72 10.98
C VAL A 265 -7.65 4.10 11.62
N LEU A 266 -8.66 4.37 12.45
CA LEU A 266 -8.93 5.68 13.03
C LEU A 266 -7.74 6.29 13.78
N PRO A 267 -6.97 5.54 14.61
CA PRO A 267 -5.78 6.08 15.25
C PRO A 267 -4.76 6.65 14.25
N PHE A 268 -4.53 6.00 13.10
CA PHE A 268 -3.59 6.46 12.08
C PHE A 268 -4.07 7.74 11.40
N LEU A 269 -5.39 7.88 11.15
CA LEU A 269 -5.99 9.09 10.59
C LEU A 269 -5.92 10.29 11.56
N VAL A 270 -5.69 10.06 12.84
CA VAL A 270 -5.53 11.12 13.84
C VAL A 270 -4.04 11.41 14.11
N VAL A 271 -3.26 10.37 14.39
CA VAL A 271 -1.86 10.51 14.81
C VAL A 271 -0.95 10.86 13.62
N GLY A 272 -1.25 10.36 12.42
CA GLY A 272 -0.50 10.72 11.21
C GLY A 272 -0.49 12.22 10.92
N PRO A 273 -1.64 12.87 10.75
CA PRO A 273 -1.69 14.34 10.58
C PRO A 273 -1.11 15.09 11.79
N PHE A 274 -1.27 14.59 13.00
CA PHE A 274 -0.64 15.18 14.18
C PHE A 274 0.88 15.23 14.02
N PHE A 275 1.50 14.14 13.58
CA PHE A 275 2.94 14.10 13.33
C PHE A 275 3.35 15.09 12.23
N PHE A 276 2.72 15.04 11.06
CA PHE A 276 3.17 15.80 9.90
C PHE A 276 2.85 17.29 9.95
N VAL A 277 1.77 17.70 10.63
CA VAL A 277 1.53 19.12 10.95
C VAL A 277 2.64 19.66 11.84
N SER A 278 3.02 18.90 12.88
CA SER A 278 4.06 19.30 13.81
C SER A 278 5.44 19.33 13.14
N LEU A 279 5.75 18.34 12.30
CA LEU A 279 6.99 18.27 11.53
C LEU A 279 7.07 19.41 10.51
N GLY A 280 6.00 19.67 9.78
CA GLY A 280 5.93 20.76 8.81
C GLY A 280 6.12 22.13 9.46
N MET A 281 5.53 22.35 10.63
CA MET A 281 5.73 23.57 11.39
C MET A 281 7.17 23.71 11.90
N LEU A 282 7.76 22.62 12.37
CA LEU A 282 9.16 22.59 12.81
C LEU A 282 10.11 22.91 11.63
N ALA A 283 9.92 22.26 10.49
CA ALA A 283 10.69 22.49 9.28
C ALA A 283 10.54 23.94 8.74
N GLY A 284 9.31 24.45 8.69
CA GLY A 284 9.03 25.83 8.28
C GLY A 284 9.57 26.88 9.25
N SER A 285 9.72 26.54 10.53
CA SER A 285 10.29 27.47 11.52
C SER A 285 11.78 27.79 11.27
N VAL A 286 12.50 26.86 10.65
CA VAL A 286 13.92 27.03 10.29
C VAL A 286 14.09 27.82 8.98
N ALA A 287 13.09 27.77 8.11
CA ALA A 287 13.11 28.48 6.84
C ALA A 287 12.99 30.01 7.02
N LYS A 288 13.83 30.75 6.28
CA LYS A 288 13.80 32.23 6.31
C LYS A 288 12.87 32.82 5.26
N THR A 289 12.70 32.13 4.13
CA THR A 289 11.86 32.57 3.01
C THR A 289 10.93 31.44 2.56
N PRO A 290 9.79 31.74 1.90
CA PRO A 290 8.89 30.72 1.33
C PRO A 290 9.60 29.75 0.37
N GLU A 291 10.57 30.26 -0.42
CA GLU A 291 11.35 29.44 -1.36
C GLU A 291 12.24 28.43 -0.61
N SER A 292 12.92 28.87 0.45
CA SER A 292 13.71 27.94 1.29
C SER A 292 12.84 26.94 2.05
N ALA A 293 11.64 27.34 2.43
CA ALA A 293 10.66 26.46 3.04
C ALA A 293 10.22 25.34 2.08
N ALA A 294 9.91 25.69 0.83
CA ALA A 294 9.54 24.72 -0.20
C ALA A 294 10.66 23.71 -0.45
N LEU A 295 11.94 24.15 -0.49
CA LEU A 295 13.09 23.25 -0.62
C LEU A 295 13.19 22.27 0.56
N ILE A 296 13.09 22.76 1.79
CA ILE A 296 13.14 21.92 2.99
C ILE A 296 11.97 20.91 2.99
N GLY A 297 10.76 21.40 2.67
CA GLY A 297 9.58 20.56 2.53
C GLY A 297 9.78 19.42 1.54
N ASN A 298 10.32 19.74 0.36
CA ASN A 298 10.58 18.76 -0.69
C ASN A 298 11.66 17.73 -0.27
N ILE A 299 12.77 18.17 0.32
CA ILE A 299 13.87 17.28 0.77
C ILE A 299 13.36 16.26 1.80
N ILE A 300 12.41 16.64 2.65
CA ILE A 300 11.81 15.74 3.65
C ILE A 300 10.73 14.85 3.02
N THR A 301 9.84 15.45 2.21
CA THR A 301 8.63 14.78 1.72
C THR A 301 8.93 13.76 0.63
N PHE A 302 9.80 14.08 -0.36
CA PHE A 302 10.06 13.18 -1.48
C PHE A 302 10.67 11.85 -1.07
N PRO A 303 11.73 11.78 -0.25
CA PRO A 303 12.24 10.50 0.21
C PRO A 303 11.18 9.70 1.00
N MET A 304 10.45 10.34 1.89
CA MET A 304 9.37 9.66 2.64
C MET A 304 8.31 9.10 1.71
N MET A 305 7.86 9.87 0.72
CA MET A 305 6.81 9.48 -0.21
C MET A 305 7.18 8.21 -1.00
N PHE A 306 8.43 8.11 -1.49
CA PHE A 306 8.84 6.99 -2.33
C PHE A 306 9.33 5.78 -1.53
N LEU A 307 9.95 5.98 -0.36
CA LEU A 307 10.60 4.91 0.38
C LEU A 307 9.74 4.29 1.48
N SER A 308 8.63 4.93 1.86
CA SER A 308 7.79 4.43 2.97
C SER A 308 6.73 3.41 2.56
N GLY A 309 6.72 2.94 1.32
CA GLY A 309 5.72 1.97 0.88
C GLY A 309 4.44 2.58 0.29
N THR A 310 4.47 3.85 -0.10
CA THR A 310 3.29 4.54 -0.68
C THR A 310 2.84 3.93 -2.00
N PHE A 311 3.78 3.71 -2.91
CA PHE A 311 3.51 3.21 -4.27
C PHE A 311 3.94 1.75 -4.44
N PHE A 312 5.03 1.34 -3.81
CA PHE A 312 5.61 0.01 -3.92
C PHE A 312 5.85 -0.56 -2.54
N GLN A 313 5.63 -1.86 -2.40
CA GLN A 313 5.91 -2.54 -1.13
C GLN A 313 7.38 -2.42 -0.76
N VAL A 314 7.65 -2.14 0.52
CA VAL A 314 9.04 -2.01 1.02
C VAL A 314 9.80 -3.32 0.88
N SER A 315 9.12 -4.46 0.92
CA SER A 315 9.70 -5.80 0.70
C SER A 315 10.33 -5.98 -0.68
N MET A 316 9.86 -5.25 -1.70
CA MET A 316 10.43 -5.28 -3.06
C MET A 316 11.73 -4.47 -3.19
N MET A 317 12.11 -3.70 -2.17
CA MET A 317 13.32 -2.87 -2.19
C MET A 317 14.55 -3.69 -1.79
N PRO A 318 15.78 -3.28 -2.23
CA PRO A 318 17.01 -3.87 -1.72
C PRO A 318 17.13 -3.77 -0.19
N PRO A 319 17.77 -4.72 0.50
CA PRO A 319 17.80 -4.79 1.98
C PRO A 319 18.30 -3.51 2.67
N TRP A 320 19.29 -2.84 2.09
CA TRP A 320 19.81 -1.57 2.63
C TRP A 320 18.78 -0.45 2.58
N LEU A 321 17.94 -0.43 1.53
CA LEU A 321 16.89 0.57 1.36
C LEU A 321 15.69 0.28 2.29
N GLN A 322 15.37 -0.99 2.52
CA GLN A 322 14.37 -1.39 3.52
C GLN A 322 14.76 -0.91 4.93
N SER A 323 16.06 -1.01 5.29
CA SER A 323 16.53 -0.53 6.58
C SER A 323 16.37 0.99 6.72
N PHE A 324 16.59 1.74 5.65
CA PHE A 324 16.36 3.18 5.61
C PHE A 324 14.86 3.51 5.70
N ALA A 325 14.02 2.79 4.96
CA ALA A 325 12.56 2.97 4.97
C ALA A 325 11.98 2.85 6.40
N ARG A 326 12.47 1.89 7.19
CA ARG A 326 12.04 1.66 8.58
C ARG A 326 12.41 2.78 9.57
N VAL A 327 13.26 3.72 9.17
CA VAL A 327 13.54 4.93 9.98
C VAL A 327 12.50 6.02 9.74
N LEU A 328 11.78 5.95 8.61
CA LEU A 328 10.84 6.98 8.19
C LEU A 328 9.50 6.86 8.92
N PRO A 329 8.98 7.94 9.52
CA PRO A 329 7.70 7.90 10.25
C PRO A 329 6.51 7.47 9.39
N LEU A 330 6.51 7.84 8.11
CA LEU A 330 5.44 7.49 7.18
C LEU A 330 5.36 5.97 6.95
N TYR A 331 6.49 5.26 7.04
CA TYR A 331 6.51 3.80 6.94
C TYR A 331 5.56 3.17 7.97
N TYR A 332 5.65 3.58 9.23
CA TYR A 332 4.79 3.05 10.30
C TYR A 332 3.31 3.42 10.13
N VAL A 333 3.02 4.58 9.55
CA VAL A 333 1.64 4.96 9.23
C VAL A 333 1.08 4.03 8.15
N ILE A 334 1.83 3.79 7.06
CA ILE A 334 1.38 2.96 5.94
C ILE A 334 1.37 1.47 6.33
N ASP A 335 2.44 0.97 6.96
CA ASP A 335 2.51 -0.44 7.41
C ASP A 335 1.38 -0.73 8.39
N GLY A 336 1.18 0.11 9.40
CA GLY A 336 0.09 -0.05 10.37
C GLY A 336 -1.30 -0.01 9.73
N MET A 337 -1.55 0.86 8.74
CA MET A 337 -2.80 0.85 7.99
C MET A 337 -2.95 -0.44 7.17
N ASN A 338 -1.89 -0.92 6.51
CA ASN A 338 -1.91 -2.20 5.81
C ASN A 338 -2.21 -3.37 6.76
N GLN A 339 -1.57 -3.39 7.96
CA GLN A 339 -1.82 -4.42 8.97
C GLN A 339 -3.28 -4.48 9.41
N VAL A 340 -3.97 -3.33 9.50
CA VAL A 340 -5.38 -3.27 9.90
C VAL A 340 -6.32 -3.53 8.73
N MET A 341 -6.08 -2.90 7.58
CA MET A 341 -7.01 -2.91 6.44
C MET A 341 -6.93 -4.19 5.62
N LEU A 342 -5.74 -4.80 5.54
CA LEU A 342 -5.46 -5.97 4.71
C LEU A 342 -5.22 -7.22 5.56
N PHE A 343 -4.23 -7.17 6.45
CA PHE A 343 -3.76 -8.37 7.17
C PHE A 343 -4.50 -8.68 8.46
N GLN A 344 -5.35 -7.76 8.95
CA GLN A 344 -6.10 -7.88 10.21
C GLN A 344 -5.21 -8.18 11.44
N ASN A 345 -3.94 -7.77 11.38
CA ASN A 345 -2.96 -7.96 12.44
C ASN A 345 -2.91 -6.74 13.38
N ASN A 346 -3.84 -6.69 14.32
CA ASN A 346 -3.98 -5.56 15.24
C ASN A 346 -2.77 -5.39 16.19
N SER A 347 -2.05 -6.47 16.50
CA SER A 347 -0.90 -6.39 17.42
C SER A 347 0.26 -5.61 16.80
N ARG A 348 0.57 -5.85 15.53
CA ARG A 348 1.60 -5.12 14.79
C ARG A 348 1.18 -3.68 14.53
N ALA A 349 -0.05 -3.46 14.14
CA ALA A 349 -0.60 -2.12 13.97
C ALA A 349 -0.52 -1.29 15.26
N LEU A 350 -0.71 -1.92 16.43
CA LEU A 350 -0.57 -1.24 17.72
C LEU A 350 0.87 -0.79 17.98
N SER A 351 1.87 -1.59 17.63
CA SER A 351 3.28 -1.17 17.76
C SER A 351 3.60 0.01 16.86
N ASP A 352 3.10 0.00 15.62
CA ASP A 352 3.36 1.06 14.64
C ASP A 352 2.73 2.38 15.08
N ILE A 353 1.48 2.36 15.56
CA ILE A 353 0.82 3.57 16.04
C ILE A 353 1.51 4.16 17.27
N LEU A 354 2.05 3.31 18.15
CA LEU A 354 2.81 3.78 19.33
C LEU A 354 4.10 4.50 18.91
N VAL A 355 4.82 3.98 17.93
CA VAL A 355 6.03 4.65 17.40
C VAL A 355 5.66 6.03 16.83
N VAL A 356 4.62 6.11 15.99
CA VAL A 356 4.18 7.39 15.41
C VAL A 356 3.67 8.34 16.49
N LEU A 357 2.95 7.87 17.50
CA LEU A 357 2.41 8.69 18.58
C LEU A 357 3.52 9.29 19.44
N ILE A 358 4.51 8.49 19.85
CA ILE A 358 5.67 8.97 20.60
C ILE A 358 6.42 10.03 19.78
N GLY A 359 6.69 9.74 18.51
CA GLY A 359 7.30 10.69 17.58
C GLY A 359 6.49 11.98 17.44
N SER A 360 5.16 11.88 17.35
CA SER A 360 4.25 13.02 17.24
C SER A 360 4.34 13.95 18.46
N VAL A 361 4.34 13.37 19.65
CA VAL A 361 4.46 14.14 20.90
C VAL A 361 5.81 14.86 20.99
N VAL A 362 6.90 14.15 20.64
CA VAL A 362 8.25 14.74 20.65
C VAL A 362 8.34 15.90 19.66
N VAL A 363 7.93 15.67 18.41
CA VAL A 363 7.99 16.70 17.36
C VAL A 363 7.08 17.88 17.66
N PHE A 364 5.89 17.63 18.22
CA PHE A 364 4.98 18.69 18.65
C PHE A 364 5.59 19.58 19.74
N LEU A 365 6.18 18.97 20.77
CA LEU A 365 6.83 19.72 21.86
C LEU A 365 8.01 20.55 21.33
N LEU A 366 8.79 19.98 20.41
CA LEU A 366 9.87 20.72 19.74
C LEU A 366 9.32 21.86 18.88
N ALA A 367 8.27 21.61 18.10
CA ALA A 367 7.63 22.64 17.28
C ALA A 367 7.12 23.80 18.14
N VAL A 368 6.41 23.52 19.24
CA VAL A 368 5.88 24.57 20.14
C VAL A 368 7.01 25.37 20.83
N ARG A 369 8.13 24.70 21.17
CA ARG A 369 9.27 25.38 21.83
C ARG A 369 10.11 26.19 20.86
N LEU A 370 10.43 25.66 19.70
CA LEU A 370 11.34 26.29 18.73
C LEU A 370 10.64 27.36 17.88
N PHE A 371 9.34 27.20 17.70
CA PHE A 371 8.55 28.18 16.96
C PHE A 371 8.36 29.47 17.78
N LYS A 372 8.92 30.59 17.28
CA LYS A 372 8.77 31.92 17.89
C LYS A 372 7.80 32.77 17.06
N TRP A 373 6.88 33.49 17.74
CA TRP A 373 5.97 34.44 17.09
C TRP A 373 6.60 35.82 16.87
N ARG A 374 7.70 36.12 17.54
CA ARG A 374 8.53 37.31 17.33
C ARG A 374 9.95 36.87 17.02
N ASP A 375 10.51 37.44 15.96
CA ASP A 375 11.96 37.45 15.78
C ASP A 375 12.48 38.50 16.81
N GLU A 376 13.27 38.05 17.76
CA GLU A 376 14.09 38.90 18.62
C GLU A 376 15.32 39.34 17.83
#